data_3a21b667afa8bbb06101d45fd4b95640
#
_entry.id   3a21b667afa8bbb06101d45fd4b95640
#
_cell.length_a   1.000
_cell.length_b   1.000
_cell.length_c   1.000
_cell.angle_alpha   90.00
_cell.angle_beta   90.00
_cell.angle_gamma   90.00
#
_symmetry.space_group_name_H-M   'P 1'
#
loop_
_entity.id
_entity.type
_entity.pdbx_description
1 polymer ?
#
loop_
_entity_poly.entity_id
_entity_poly.type
_entity_poly.pdbx_seq_one_letter_code
_entity_poly.pdbx_strand_id
1 'polypeptide(L)'
;MATKIKSKDMTLLQAIERVVELSEDSKMSKEFLKKAKTEIQLLAKSYGITERQAILFCICMEKGPCRVDYNDLANHLDMHKISVLSYANDIDALVRRRLLRFRDVRDEDDFDIPTVVIRSLKHNEVYQIPERKGLDCAAMFELLELWFEDLSDGAISAHELCEELQTLYHDNPQVGFVKHLQELNLSPNDQMMTSFFCHKLINDDDDDLRFNQIEDLFDNKGDFNAAKAKLRRGEHRLQTKKVIEHRCVDGLADVTRYKLTDSAKRTLLAEMSISETEEKLADQLDYSSLAEKQLYFPKDIQRQVDELGSFLQSENYQKIQDRMKEKGFRNGFACLFYGSPGTGKTETVYQLARKTGRNIMVVDVPQLKSMWVGQSEKNVKSLFDRYREQVKRSKQTPILLFNEADAIIGKRKNGAENAVDKMENSLQNIILQEMEQLDGIMIATTNLQQNMDKAFERRFLYKIKFDKPTEEARASIWHSMIPELSELEVHTLASKYDFSGGQIENIARHYAIDTILHGQSEDVLSMLIRHCDNERLDEKCVRKIGFSA
;
A
#
# COMPACT_ATOMS: atom_id res chain seq x y z
N MET A 1 -8.43 -24.74 7.32
CA MET A 1 -9.37 -25.16 6.22
C MET A 1 -10.66 -25.68 6.83
N ALA A 2 -11.75 -24.98 6.63
CA ALA A 2 -13.05 -25.42 7.13
C ALA A 2 -13.61 -26.56 6.27
N THR A 3 -14.00 -27.67 6.91
CA THR A 3 -14.53 -28.83 6.21
C THR A 3 -16.04 -28.66 6.03
N LYS A 4 -16.50 -28.41 4.82
CA LYS A 4 -17.94 -28.35 4.48
C LYS A 4 -18.62 -29.72 4.69
N ILE A 5 -19.60 -29.78 5.59
CA ILE A 5 -20.40 -30.96 5.80
C ILE A 5 -21.45 -31.07 4.67
N LYS A 6 -21.28 -32.06 3.82
CA LYS A 6 -22.33 -32.50 2.87
C LYS A 6 -23.24 -33.50 3.59
N SER A 7 -24.27 -33.04 4.29
CA SER A 7 -25.34 -33.90 4.71
C SER A 7 -26.70 -33.34 4.29
N LYS A 8 -27.60 -34.20 3.92
CA LYS A 8 -28.87 -33.88 3.29
C LYS A 8 -29.95 -33.38 4.25
N ASP A 9 -29.79 -33.46 5.60
CA ASP A 9 -30.95 -33.45 6.46
C ASP A 9 -30.91 -32.54 7.71
N MET A 10 -29.74 -31.95 8.16
CA MET A 10 -29.73 -31.06 9.34
C MET A 10 -28.47 -30.18 9.36
N THR A 11 -28.64 -28.88 9.59
CA THR A 11 -27.52 -27.97 9.80
C THR A 11 -27.02 -28.02 11.24
N LEU A 12 -25.75 -27.57 11.49
CA LEU A 12 -25.20 -27.49 12.85
C LEU A 12 -26.05 -26.59 13.75
N LEU A 13 -26.51 -25.45 13.22
CA LEU A 13 -27.37 -24.52 13.97
C LEU A 13 -28.70 -25.15 14.35
N GLN A 14 -29.34 -25.89 13.44
CA GLN A 14 -30.57 -26.63 13.74
C GLN A 14 -30.36 -27.71 14.81
N ALA A 15 -29.22 -28.38 14.78
CA ALA A 15 -28.87 -29.34 15.81
C ALA A 15 -28.67 -28.68 17.17
N ILE A 16 -27.99 -27.53 17.21
CA ILE A 16 -27.79 -26.74 18.44
C ILE A 16 -29.13 -26.28 19.00
N GLU A 17 -29.97 -25.63 18.17
CA GLU A 17 -31.32 -25.17 18.53
C GLU A 17 -32.14 -26.29 19.16
N ARG A 18 -32.15 -27.44 18.51
CA ARG A 18 -32.91 -28.62 19.00
C ARG A 18 -32.39 -29.16 20.33
N VAL A 19 -31.06 -29.17 20.54
CA VAL A 19 -30.47 -29.60 21.82
C VAL A 19 -30.84 -28.61 22.91
N VAL A 20 -30.77 -27.30 22.65
CA VAL A 20 -31.13 -26.24 23.59
C VAL A 20 -32.58 -26.37 24.03
N GLU A 21 -33.54 -26.44 23.09
CA GLU A 21 -34.98 -26.63 23.37
C GLU A 21 -35.25 -27.84 24.28
N LEU A 22 -34.62 -28.98 23.98
CA LEU A 22 -34.84 -30.19 24.72
C LEU A 22 -34.11 -30.26 26.07
N SER A 23 -33.06 -29.45 26.24
CA SER A 23 -32.26 -29.39 27.47
C SER A 23 -32.85 -28.49 28.55
N GLU A 24 -33.77 -27.58 28.21
CA GLU A 24 -34.45 -26.71 29.17
C GLU A 24 -35.19 -27.54 30.22
N ASP A 25 -34.98 -27.23 31.49
CA ASP A 25 -35.54 -27.91 32.65
C ASP A 25 -35.34 -29.45 32.69
N SER A 26 -34.42 -29.97 31.88
CA SER A 26 -34.27 -31.42 31.66
C SER A 26 -33.57 -32.17 32.78
N LYS A 27 -32.84 -31.45 33.70
CA LYS A 27 -31.97 -32.03 34.73
C LYS A 27 -30.98 -33.08 34.23
N MET A 28 -30.61 -32.97 32.93
CA MET A 28 -29.74 -33.96 32.23
C MET A 28 -30.33 -35.38 32.30
N SER A 29 -31.64 -35.53 32.29
CA SER A 29 -32.34 -36.79 32.46
C SER A 29 -32.10 -37.79 31.31
N LYS A 30 -32.24 -39.09 31.64
CA LYS A 30 -32.14 -40.16 30.59
C LYS A 30 -33.13 -39.98 29.45
N GLU A 31 -34.28 -39.39 29.73
CA GLU A 31 -35.31 -39.13 28.71
C GLU A 31 -34.88 -38.04 27.72
N PHE A 32 -34.33 -36.95 28.23
CA PHE A 32 -33.71 -35.87 27.41
C PHE A 32 -32.60 -36.47 26.53
N LEU A 33 -31.62 -37.15 27.13
CA LEU A 33 -30.48 -37.73 26.42
C LEU A 33 -30.93 -38.70 25.30
N LYS A 34 -32.05 -39.40 25.49
CA LYS A 34 -32.60 -40.27 24.46
C LYS A 34 -33.27 -39.51 23.34
N LYS A 35 -34.01 -38.41 23.65
CA LYS A 35 -34.70 -37.57 22.67
C LYS A 35 -33.76 -36.77 21.80
N ALA A 36 -32.68 -36.21 22.36
CA ALA A 36 -31.70 -35.39 21.65
C ALA A 36 -30.45 -36.16 21.19
N LYS A 37 -30.51 -37.51 21.21
CA LYS A 37 -29.32 -38.36 20.97
C LYS A 37 -28.68 -38.10 19.62
N THR A 38 -29.45 -37.96 18.57
CA THR A 38 -28.96 -37.81 17.20
C THR A 38 -28.20 -36.48 17.03
N GLU A 39 -28.77 -35.42 17.55
CA GLU A 39 -28.23 -34.06 17.47
C GLU A 39 -26.96 -33.92 18.33
N ILE A 40 -27.02 -34.46 19.55
CA ILE A 40 -25.85 -34.49 20.45
C ILE A 40 -24.69 -35.27 19.81
N GLN A 41 -24.96 -36.43 19.24
CA GLN A 41 -23.92 -37.24 18.59
C GLN A 41 -23.37 -36.58 17.32
N LEU A 42 -24.21 -35.87 16.56
CA LEU A 42 -23.76 -35.10 15.41
C LEU A 42 -22.76 -34.04 15.85
N LEU A 43 -23.09 -33.22 16.85
CA LEU A 43 -22.26 -32.17 17.38
C LEU A 43 -20.98 -32.70 18.04
N ALA A 44 -21.13 -33.75 18.88
CA ALA A 44 -20.00 -34.41 19.54
C ALA A 44 -18.98 -34.93 18.52
N LYS A 45 -19.45 -35.55 17.44
CA LYS A 45 -18.59 -36.05 16.37
C LYS A 45 -17.96 -34.91 15.56
N SER A 46 -18.73 -33.87 15.24
CA SER A 46 -18.27 -32.76 14.43
C SER A 46 -17.13 -31.99 15.13
N TYR A 47 -17.28 -31.71 16.41
CA TYR A 47 -16.28 -30.99 17.20
C TYR A 47 -15.26 -31.88 17.94
N GLY A 48 -15.42 -33.21 17.86
CA GLY A 48 -14.53 -34.16 18.55
C GLY A 48 -14.61 -34.07 20.07
N ILE A 49 -15.78 -33.77 20.62
CA ILE A 49 -16.04 -33.57 22.06
C ILE A 49 -16.97 -34.65 22.61
N THR A 50 -17.10 -34.73 23.94
CA THR A 50 -18.05 -35.69 24.56
C THR A 50 -19.49 -35.22 24.39
N GLU A 51 -20.45 -36.12 24.56
CA GLU A 51 -21.89 -35.81 24.50
C GLU A 51 -22.27 -34.75 25.53
N ARG A 52 -21.70 -34.78 26.74
CA ARG A 52 -21.93 -33.79 27.79
C ARG A 52 -21.36 -32.42 27.41
N GLN A 53 -20.13 -32.38 26.89
CA GLN A 53 -19.52 -31.16 26.39
C GLN A 53 -20.32 -30.54 25.25
N ALA A 54 -20.88 -31.34 24.34
CA ALA A 54 -21.74 -30.84 23.28
C ALA A 54 -23.02 -30.19 23.81
N ILE A 55 -23.63 -30.72 24.88
CA ILE A 55 -24.80 -30.13 25.52
C ILE A 55 -24.43 -28.78 26.16
N LEU A 56 -23.34 -28.72 26.94
CA LEU A 56 -22.87 -27.49 27.57
C LEU A 56 -22.54 -26.41 26.54
N PHE A 57 -21.87 -26.80 25.47
CA PHE A 57 -21.58 -25.90 24.35
C PHE A 57 -22.87 -25.32 23.72
N CYS A 58 -23.91 -26.16 23.50
CA CYS A 58 -25.18 -25.69 22.97
C CYS A 58 -25.87 -24.67 23.89
N ILE A 59 -25.86 -24.92 25.21
CA ILE A 59 -26.48 -24.00 26.18
C ILE A 59 -25.73 -22.66 26.20
N CYS A 60 -24.40 -22.68 26.13
CA CYS A 60 -23.61 -21.45 26.01
C CYS A 60 -23.90 -20.71 24.70
N MET A 61 -24.12 -21.41 23.58
CA MET A 61 -24.50 -20.80 22.30
C MET A 61 -25.84 -20.06 22.33
N GLU A 62 -26.80 -20.54 23.11
CA GLU A 62 -28.12 -19.88 23.27
C GLU A 62 -27.98 -18.49 23.88
N LYS A 63 -27.06 -18.35 24.84
CA LYS A 63 -26.79 -17.05 25.48
C LYS A 63 -26.02 -16.10 24.56
N GLY A 64 -25.47 -16.60 23.44
CA GLY A 64 -24.72 -15.82 22.44
C GLY A 64 -23.37 -15.29 22.96
N PRO A 65 -22.89 -14.14 22.44
CA PRO A 65 -21.64 -13.56 22.90
C PRO A 65 -21.75 -12.88 24.27
N CYS A 66 -22.82 -13.17 25.01
CA CYS A 66 -23.03 -12.66 26.35
C CYS A 66 -22.31 -13.55 27.36
N ARG A 67 -21.98 -12.94 28.52
CA ARG A 67 -21.46 -13.63 29.69
C ARG A 67 -22.36 -14.80 30.07
N VAL A 68 -21.79 -15.95 30.27
CA VAL A 68 -22.43 -17.16 30.82
C VAL A 68 -21.66 -17.60 32.05
N ASP A 69 -22.38 -17.92 33.12
CA ASP A 69 -21.79 -18.46 34.35
C ASP A 69 -22.41 -19.82 34.72
N TYR A 70 -21.90 -20.43 35.80
CA TYR A 70 -22.45 -21.70 36.28
C TYR A 70 -23.89 -21.57 36.81
N ASN A 71 -24.35 -20.36 37.21
CA ASN A 71 -25.73 -20.16 37.61
C ASN A 71 -26.67 -20.17 36.37
N ASP A 72 -26.21 -19.62 35.26
CA ASP A 72 -26.95 -19.66 34.00
C ASP A 72 -27.18 -21.08 33.51
N LEU A 73 -26.12 -21.92 33.59
CA LEU A 73 -26.23 -23.35 33.27
C LEU A 73 -27.16 -24.09 34.25
N ALA A 74 -27.06 -23.78 35.55
CA ALA A 74 -27.91 -24.37 36.57
C ALA A 74 -29.39 -24.02 36.37
N ASN A 75 -29.67 -22.76 36.07
CA ASN A 75 -31.01 -22.26 35.82
C ASN A 75 -31.61 -22.90 34.56
N HIS A 76 -30.83 -22.97 33.45
CA HIS A 76 -31.31 -23.57 32.20
C HIS A 76 -31.64 -25.06 32.37
N LEU A 77 -30.84 -25.78 33.13
CA LEU A 77 -31.03 -27.23 33.34
C LEU A 77 -31.98 -27.57 34.49
N ASP A 78 -32.48 -26.62 35.27
CA ASP A 78 -33.20 -26.81 36.55
C ASP A 78 -32.42 -27.72 37.51
N MET A 79 -31.14 -27.40 37.73
CA MET A 79 -30.22 -28.16 38.58
C MET A 79 -29.65 -27.30 39.69
N HIS A 80 -29.21 -27.95 40.78
CA HIS A 80 -28.45 -27.23 41.83
C HIS A 80 -27.07 -26.78 41.30
N LYS A 81 -26.64 -25.56 41.62
CA LYS A 81 -25.32 -25.02 41.24
C LYS A 81 -24.17 -25.98 41.54
N ILE A 82 -24.20 -26.64 42.73
CA ILE A 82 -23.17 -27.64 43.13
C ILE A 82 -23.09 -28.79 42.12
N SER A 83 -24.23 -29.23 41.56
CA SER A 83 -24.24 -30.30 40.56
C SER A 83 -23.60 -29.84 39.24
N VAL A 84 -23.82 -28.59 38.86
CA VAL A 84 -23.26 -28.02 37.62
C VAL A 84 -21.77 -27.72 37.75
N LEU A 85 -21.30 -27.33 38.96
CA LEU A 85 -19.86 -27.20 39.25
C LEU A 85 -19.05 -28.50 39.01
N SER A 86 -19.74 -29.66 39.10
CA SER A 86 -19.07 -30.94 38.75
C SER A 86 -18.71 -31.06 37.27
N TYR A 87 -19.22 -30.15 36.41
CA TYR A 87 -18.91 -30.08 34.97
C TYR A 87 -17.73 -29.15 34.67
N ALA A 88 -17.05 -28.56 35.65
CA ALA A 88 -15.91 -27.66 35.45
C ALA A 88 -14.84 -28.26 34.51
N ASN A 89 -14.48 -29.53 34.69
CA ASN A 89 -13.54 -30.21 33.79
C ASN A 89 -14.03 -30.29 32.34
N ASP A 90 -15.35 -30.31 32.10
CA ASP A 90 -15.91 -30.30 30.74
C ASP A 90 -15.86 -28.90 30.15
N ILE A 91 -16.09 -27.85 30.95
CA ILE A 91 -15.89 -26.44 30.55
C ILE A 91 -14.42 -26.21 30.20
N ASP A 92 -13.48 -26.61 31.08
CA ASP A 92 -12.04 -26.53 30.80
C ASP A 92 -11.63 -27.25 29.52
N ALA A 93 -12.26 -28.40 29.24
CA ALA A 93 -11.99 -29.12 28.00
C ALA A 93 -12.51 -28.37 26.76
N LEU A 94 -13.64 -27.67 26.87
CA LEU A 94 -14.19 -26.83 25.82
C LEU A 94 -13.32 -25.56 25.63
N VAL A 95 -12.82 -24.98 26.71
CA VAL A 95 -11.88 -23.84 26.67
C VAL A 95 -10.57 -24.25 25.99
N ARG A 96 -9.96 -25.38 26.41
CA ARG A 96 -8.77 -25.93 25.74
C ARG A 96 -8.96 -26.19 24.24
N ARG A 97 -10.19 -26.47 23.82
CA ARG A 97 -10.57 -26.62 22.41
C ARG A 97 -11.00 -25.31 21.75
N ARG A 98 -10.90 -24.19 22.43
CA ARG A 98 -11.31 -22.85 21.97
C ARG A 98 -12.76 -22.80 21.45
N LEU A 99 -13.61 -23.68 21.97
CA LEU A 99 -15.06 -23.63 21.76
C LEU A 99 -15.74 -22.72 22.78
N LEU A 100 -15.14 -22.54 23.94
CA LEU A 100 -15.42 -21.53 24.96
C LEU A 100 -14.14 -20.81 25.30
N ARG A 101 -14.26 -19.63 25.93
CA ARG A 101 -13.14 -18.91 26.55
C ARG A 101 -13.59 -18.33 27.90
N PHE A 102 -12.66 -18.22 28.86
CA PHE A 102 -12.91 -17.45 30.07
C PHE A 102 -12.82 -15.95 29.72
N ARG A 103 -13.69 -15.13 30.32
CA ARG A 103 -13.69 -13.68 30.11
C ARG A 103 -12.60 -12.94 30.89
N ASP A 104 -12.22 -13.47 32.02
CA ASP A 104 -11.10 -12.99 32.84
C ASP A 104 -10.34 -14.21 33.34
N VAL A 105 -9.05 -14.28 33.07
CA VAL A 105 -8.15 -15.35 33.55
C VAL A 105 -8.15 -15.47 35.09
N ARG A 106 -8.60 -14.44 35.80
CA ARG A 106 -8.71 -14.41 37.26
C ARG A 106 -10.06 -14.87 37.81
N ASP A 107 -11.05 -14.98 36.94
CA ASP A 107 -12.42 -15.38 37.27
C ASP A 107 -12.87 -16.48 36.29
N GLU A 108 -12.53 -17.72 36.64
CA GLU A 108 -12.87 -18.93 35.87
C GLU A 108 -14.37 -19.31 35.96
N ASP A 109 -15.18 -18.49 36.66
CA ASP A 109 -16.62 -18.71 36.74
C ASP A 109 -17.38 -18.12 35.54
N ASP A 110 -16.76 -17.23 34.74
CA ASP A 110 -17.36 -16.53 33.63
C ASP A 110 -16.74 -16.93 32.29
N PHE A 111 -17.57 -17.39 31.37
CA PHE A 111 -17.14 -17.82 30.05
C PHE A 111 -18.10 -17.37 28.94
N ASP A 112 -17.61 -17.28 27.71
CA ASP A 112 -18.40 -17.00 26.51
C ASP A 112 -17.92 -17.82 25.31
N ILE A 113 -18.58 -17.61 24.15
CA ILE A 113 -18.18 -18.27 22.91
C ILE A 113 -17.38 -17.31 22.03
N PRO A 114 -16.18 -17.69 21.59
CA PRO A 114 -15.37 -16.88 20.69
C PRO A 114 -16.12 -16.52 19.39
N THR A 115 -15.96 -15.27 18.94
CA THR A 115 -16.62 -14.75 17.74
C THR A 115 -16.34 -15.58 16.50
N VAL A 116 -15.15 -16.18 16.39
CA VAL A 116 -14.76 -17.07 15.29
C VAL A 116 -15.58 -18.35 15.23
N VAL A 117 -15.95 -18.91 16.39
CA VAL A 117 -16.82 -20.10 16.46
C VAL A 117 -18.23 -19.76 15.96
N ILE A 118 -18.76 -18.59 16.37
CA ILE A 118 -20.06 -18.10 15.92
C ILE A 118 -20.04 -17.83 14.41
N ARG A 119 -18.95 -17.24 13.89
CA ARG A 119 -18.77 -16.95 12.45
C ARG A 119 -18.78 -18.26 11.64
N SER A 120 -18.02 -19.27 12.06
CA SER A 120 -17.99 -20.58 11.39
C SER A 120 -19.38 -21.23 11.36
N LEU A 121 -20.12 -21.19 12.47
CA LEU A 121 -21.47 -21.73 12.55
C LEU A 121 -22.47 -21.03 11.62
N LYS A 122 -22.37 -19.70 11.44
CA LYS A 122 -23.21 -18.94 10.48
C LYS A 122 -23.04 -19.46 9.04
N HIS A 123 -21.87 -20.01 8.71
CA HIS A 123 -21.58 -20.61 7.41
C HIS A 123 -21.80 -22.13 7.38
N ASN A 124 -22.35 -22.70 8.46
CA ASN A 124 -22.52 -24.16 8.66
C ASN A 124 -21.20 -24.93 8.52
N GLU A 125 -20.13 -24.35 9.05
CA GLU A 125 -18.78 -24.91 9.09
C GLU A 125 -18.39 -25.23 10.53
N VAL A 126 -17.62 -26.31 10.70
CA VAL A 126 -17.08 -26.68 12.02
C VAL A 126 -15.82 -25.89 12.25
N TYR A 127 -15.80 -25.11 13.33
CA TYR A 127 -14.55 -24.48 13.75
C TYR A 127 -13.53 -25.56 14.13
N GLN A 128 -12.37 -25.52 13.50
CA GLN A 128 -11.23 -26.36 13.83
C GLN A 128 -10.10 -25.45 14.32
N ILE A 129 -9.50 -25.83 15.45
CA ILE A 129 -8.31 -25.15 15.91
C ILE A 129 -7.26 -25.27 14.80
N PRO A 130 -6.65 -24.16 14.33
CA PRO A 130 -5.56 -24.22 13.38
C PRO A 130 -4.44 -25.12 13.90
N GLU A 131 -3.89 -25.99 13.07
CA GLU A 131 -2.71 -26.75 13.40
C GLU A 131 -1.57 -25.76 13.73
N ARG A 132 -0.81 -26.02 14.81
CA ARG A 132 0.26 -25.12 15.25
C ARG A 132 1.60 -25.39 14.59
N LYS A 133 1.73 -26.51 13.86
CA LYS A 133 2.99 -26.97 13.24
C LYS A 133 2.87 -27.02 11.74
N GLY A 134 3.95 -26.67 11.05
CA GLY A 134 4.01 -26.71 9.60
C GLY A 134 3.20 -25.62 8.93
N LEU A 135 2.98 -24.50 9.63
CA LEU A 135 2.27 -23.35 9.11
C LEU A 135 3.08 -22.67 8.01
N ASP A 136 2.38 -22.09 7.03
CA ASP A 136 2.93 -21.02 6.19
C ASP A 136 2.74 -19.65 6.89
N CYS A 137 3.26 -18.60 6.27
CA CYS A 137 3.21 -17.26 6.85
C CYS A 137 1.77 -16.74 7.00
N ALA A 138 0.89 -17.00 6.04
CA ALA A 138 -0.51 -16.55 6.08
C ALA A 138 -1.29 -17.22 7.20
N ALA A 139 -1.21 -18.55 7.31
CA ALA A 139 -1.85 -19.31 8.39
C ALA A 139 -1.33 -18.91 9.78
N MET A 140 -0.05 -18.53 9.87
CA MET A 140 0.52 -18.01 11.12
C MET A 140 -0.13 -16.68 11.51
N PHE A 141 -0.32 -15.74 10.57
CA PHE A 141 -0.95 -14.46 10.88
C PHE A 141 -2.46 -14.59 11.17
N GLU A 142 -3.17 -15.55 10.56
CA GLU A 142 -4.54 -15.92 10.96
C GLU A 142 -4.58 -16.41 12.42
N LEU A 143 -3.59 -17.19 12.85
CA LEU A 143 -3.50 -17.65 14.23
C LEU A 143 -3.13 -16.53 15.21
N LEU A 144 -2.23 -15.61 14.80
CA LEU A 144 -1.88 -14.42 15.57
C LEU A 144 -3.08 -13.50 15.79
N GLU A 145 -3.96 -13.34 14.78
CA GLU A 145 -5.22 -12.58 14.92
C GLU A 145 -6.04 -13.11 16.10
N LEU A 146 -6.29 -14.42 16.11
CA LEU A 146 -7.06 -15.07 17.16
C LEU A 146 -6.45 -14.87 18.58
N TRP A 147 -5.13 -14.98 18.68
CA TRP A 147 -4.45 -14.88 19.97
C TRP A 147 -4.36 -13.44 20.48
N PHE A 148 -4.21 -12.45 19.61
CA PHE A 148 -4.26 -11.04 19.99
C PHE A 148 -5.68 -10.56 20.27
N GLU A 149 -6.72 -11.14 19.65
CA GLU A 149 -8.12 -10.96 20.06
C GLU A 149 -8.35 -11.53 21.46
N ASP A 150 -7.93 -12.77 21.72
CA ASP A 150 -8.02 -13.41 23.06
C ASP A 150 -7.32 -12.57 24.14
N LEU A 151 -6.17 -11.94 23.82
CA LEU A 151 -5.46 -11.04 24.73
C LEU A 151 -6.27 -9.76 25.02
N SER A 152 -6.78 -9.11 23.97
CA SER A 152 -7.53 -7.85 24.13
C SER A 152 -8.86 -8.04 24.87
N ASP A 153 -9.43 -9.24 24.77
CA ASP A 153 -10.65 -9.63 25.48
C ASP A 153 -10.37 -10.15 26.91
N GLY A 154 -9.09 -10.22 27.33
CA GLY A 154 -8.69 -10.67 28.65
C GLY A 154 -8.81 -12.19 28.85
N ALA A 155 -8.99 -12.97 27.78
CA ALA A 155 -9.11 -14.42 27.82
C ALA A 155 -7.76 -15.13 28.04
N ILE A 156 -6.65 -14.43 27.77
CA ILE A 156 -5.27 -14.88 27.97
C ILE A 156 -4.44 -13.70 28.50
N SER A 157 -3.49 -13.96 29.39
CA SER A 157 -2.57 -12.94 29.87
C SER A 157 -1.45 -12.67 28.86
N ALA A 158 -0.79 -11.50 28.97
CA ALA A 158 0.36 -11.20 28.12
C ALA A 158 1.51 -12.19 28.31
N HIS A 159 1.70 -12.68 29.54
CA HIS A 159 2.70 -13.69 29.86
C HIS A 159 2.42 -15.02 29.15
N GLU A 160 1.19 -15.53 29.25
CA GLU A 160 0.77 -16.78 28.59
C GLU A 160 0.86 -16.67 27.09
N LEU A 161 0.40 -15.55 26.49
CA LEU A 161 0.56 -15.31 25.06
C LEU A 161 2.03 -15.32 24.65
N CYS A 162 2.90 -14.71 25.44
CA CYS A 162 4.33 -14.70 25.17
C CYS A 162 4.91 -16.12 25.11
N GLU A 163 4.54 -17.01 26.03
CA GLU A 163 4.98 -18.43 26.06
C GLU A 163 4.43 -19.21 24.85
N GLU A 164 3.16 -19.00 24.50
CA GLU A 164 2.53 -19.61 23.33
C GLU A 164 3.21 -19.19 22.03
N LEU A 165 3.55 -17.89 21.90
CA LEU A 165 4.29 -17.37 20.75
C LEU A 165 5.69 -17.98 20.64
N GLN A 166 6.42 -18.13 21.74
CA GLN A 166 7.74 -18.78 21.72
C GLN A 166 7.63 -20.23 21.24
N THR A 167 6.61 -20.96 21.70
CA THR A 167 6.33 -22.33 21.25
C THR A 167 5.98 -22.36 19.75
N LEU A 168 5.15 -21.41 19.28
CA LEU A 168 4.79 -21.29 17.87
C LEU A 168 6.01 -21.04 16.99
N TYR A 169 6.89 -20.13 17.39
CA TYR A 169 8.12 -19.82 16.64
C TYR A 169 9.09 -21.01 16.61
N HIS A 170 9.22 -21.73 17.74
CA HIS A 170 10.04 -22.94 17.81
C HIS A 170 9.51 -24.04 16.87
N ASP A 171 8.21 -24.20 16.79
CA ASP A 171 7.56 -25.25 15.98
C ASP A 171 7.52 -24.91 14.47
N ASN A 172 7.78 -23.65 14.09
CA ASN A 172 7.70 -23.18 12.69
C ASN A 172 8.94 -22.38 12.23
N PRO A 173 10.16 -22.92 12.40
CA PRO A 173 11.39 -22.21 12.02
C PRO A 173 11.55 -22.02 10.49
N GLN A 174 10.74 -22.72 9.69
CA GLN A 174 10.74 -22.62 8.23
C GLN A 174 10.09 -21.32 7.72
N VAL A 175 9.22 -20.67 8.52
CA VAL A 175 8.51 -19.45 8.14
C VAL A 175 9.49 -18.28 8.13
N GLY A 176 9.56 -17.54 7.02
CA GLY A 176 10.49 -16.42 6.86
C GLY A 176 10.32 -15.35 7.91
N PHE A 177 9.07 -15.03 8.29
CA PHE A 177 8.78 -14.15 9.42
C PHE A 177 9.51 -14.58 10.71
N VAL A 178 9.40 -15.86 11.09
CA VAL A 178 10.02 -16.39 12.30
C VAL A 178 11.55 -16.32 12.22
N LYS A 179 12.11 -16.71 11.06
CA LYS A 179 13.54 -16.65 10.82
C LYS A 179 14.10 -15.24 11.02
N HIS A 180 13.49 -14.25 10.38
CA HIS A 180 13.92 -12.86 10.47
C HIS A 180 13.68 -12.27 11.86
N LEU A 181 12.58 -12.67 12.55
CA LEU A 181 12.31 -12.26 13.92
C LEU A 181 13.41 -12.77 14.87
N GLN A 182 13.89 -14.00 14.70
CA GLN A 182 14.97 -14.58 15.49
C GLN A 182 16.33 -13.91 15.21
N GLU A 183 16.63 -13.54 13.96
CA GLU A 183 17.84 -12.80 13.57
C GLU A 183 17.98 -11.45 14.30
N LEU A 184 16.86 -10.84 14.70
CA LEU A 184 16.88 -9.58 15.47
C LEU A 184 17.38 -9.73 16.90
N ASN A 185 17.48 -10.95 17.45
CA ASN A 185 17.91 -11.23 18.82
C ASN A 185 17.15 -10.38 19.86
N LEU A 186 15.85 -10.35 19.77
CA LEU A 186 14.94 -9.63 20.68
C LEU A 186 14.60 -10.47 21.90
N SER A 187 14.19 -9.79 23.00
CA SER A 187 13.59 -10.50 24.14
C SER A 187 12.22 -11.09 23.75
N PRO A 188 11.70 -12.13 24.45
CA PRO A 188 10.38 -12.69 24.16
C PRO A 188 9.26 -11.64 24.11
N ASN A 189 9.25 -10.69 25.06
CA ASN A 189 8.28 -9.59 25.06
C ASN A 189 8.45 -8.63 23.87
N ASP A 190 9.68 -8.34 23.45
CA ASP A 190 9.94 -7.52 22.26
C ASP A 190 9.55 -8.26 20.97
N GLN A 191 9.69 -9.59 20.93
CA GLN A 191 9.21 -10.42 19.83
C GLN A 191 7.68 -10.40 19.75
N MET A 192 7.00 -10.58 20.89
CA MET A 192 5.53 -10.45 20.98
C MET A 192 5.07 -9.07 20.49
N MET A 193 5.69 -8.01 20.97
CA MET A 193 5.39 -6.64 20.53
C MET A 193 5.64 -6.45 19.04
N THR A 194 6.73 -7.00 18.48
CA THR A 194 6.99 -6.97 17.02
C THR A 194 5.91 -7.70 16.24
N SER A 195 5.50 -8.87 16.71
CA SER A 195 4.44 -9.67 16.09
C SER A 195 3.09 -8.96 16.15
N PHE A 196 2.81 -8.22 17.22
CA PHE A 196 1.63 -7.39 17.33
C PHE A 196 1.61 -6.26 16.30
N PHE A 197 2.73 -5.54 16.11
CA PHE A 197 2.83 -4.52 15.06
C PHE A 197 2.64 -5.12 13.67
N CYS A 198 3.23 -6.29 13.40
CA CYS A 198 3.07 -6.98 12.12
C CYS A 198 1.62 -7.46 11.91
N HIS A 199 1.00 -8.02 12.95
CA HIS A 199 -0.40 -8.45 12.93
C HIS A 199 -1.34 -7.29 12.61
N LYS A 200 -1.19 -6.15 13.31
CA LYS A 200 -2.03 -4.96 13.06
C LYS A 200 -1.91 -4.46 11.64
N LEU A 201 -0.72 -4.48 11.06
CA LEU A 201 -0.53 -4.10 9.67
C LEU A 201 -1.18 -5.09 8.69
N ILE A 202 -1.05 -6.42 8.94
CA ILE A 202 -1.52 -7.45 8.00
C ILE A 202 -3.02 -7.63 8.07
N ASN A 203 -3.56 -7.77 9.29
CA ASN A 203 -4.95 -8.19 9.48
C ASN A 203 -5.91 -7.00 9.61
N ASP A 204 -5.44 -5.87 10.17
CA ASP A 204 -6.27 -4.68 10.41
C ASP A 204 -5.94 -3.51 9.46
N ASP A 205 -4.92 -3.65 8.61
CA ASP A 205 -4.38 -2.57 7.75
C ASP A 205 -4.02 -1.29 8.55
N ASP A 206 -3.62 -1.48 9.83
CA ASP A 206 -3.28 -0.40 10.77
C ASP A 206 -1.76 -0.35 11.01
N ASP A 207 -1.12 0.67 10.44
CA ASP A 207 0.31 0.96 10.61
C ASP A 207 0.56 2.17 11.53
N ASP A 208 -0.42 2.58 12.32
CA ASP A 208 -0.34 3.80 13.14
C ASP A 208 -0.77 3.55 14.58
N LEU A 209 0.04 2.78 15.33
CA LEU A 209 -0.31 2.32 16.66
C LEU A 209 -0.05 3.37 17.75
N ARG A 210 -1.00 3.49 18.67
CA ARG A 210 -0.94 4.35 19.85
C ARG A 210 -0.66 3.54 21.11
N PHE A 211 -0.28 4.23 22.21
CA PHE A 211 -0.02 3.59 23.49
C PHE A 211 -1.18 2.76 24.03
N ASN A 212 -2.42 3.17 23.84
CA ASN A 212 -3.58 2.43 24.32
C ASN A 212 -3.76 1.08 23.60
N GLN A 213 -3.29 0.94 22.37
CA GLN A 213 -3.36 -0.31 21.62
C GLN A 213 -2.29 -1.32 22.02
N ILE A 214 -1.19 -0.87 22.63
CA ILE A 214 -0.09 -1.73 23.09
C ILE A 214 -0.12 -1.96 24.61
N GLU A 215 -1.08 -1.36 25.34
CA GLU A 215 -1.20 -1.50 26.80
C GLU A 215 -1.48 -2.96 27.21
N ASP A 216 -2.32 -3.65 26.44
CA ASP A 216 -2.71 -5.04 26.70
C ASP A 216 -1.55 -6.04 26.54
N LEU A 217 -0.44 -5.64 25.91
CA LEU A 217 0.79 -6.46 25.84
C LEU A 217 1.55 -6.53 27.16
N PHE A 218 1.03 -5.93 28.22
CA PHE A 218 1.68 -5.86 29.54
C PHE A 218 0.70 -6.26 30.64
N ASP A 219 1.05 -7.25 31.47
CA ASP A 219 0.21 -7.72 32.57
C ASP A 219 0.08 -6.72 33.72
N ASN A 220 1.00 -5.74 33.79
CA ASN A 220 0.95 -4.73 34.83
C ASN A 220 1.30 -3.32 34.31
N LYS A 221 0.69 -2.31 34.93
CA LYS A 221 0.89 -0.90 34.58
C LYS A 221 2.32 -0.39 34.81
N GLY A 222 3.08 -1.03 35.70
CA GLY A 222 4.47 -0.65 35.99
C GLY A 222 5.38 -0.89 34.80
N ASP A 223 5.32 -2.09 34.22
CA ASP A 223 6.11 -2.49 33.05
C ASP A 223 5.70 -1.70 31.82
N PHE A 224 4.39 -1.50 31.63
CA PHE A 224 3.87 -0.64 30.55
C PHE A 224 4.43 0.78 30.66
N ASN A 225 4.38 1.41 31.83
CA ASN A 225 4.89 2.77 32.02
C ASN A 225 6.39 2.87 31.79
N ALA A 226 7.15 1.84 32.18
CA ALA A 226 8.59 1.75 31.93
C ALA A 226 8.89 1.65 30.42
N ALA A 227 8.16 0.77 29.71
CA ALA A 227 8.26 0.63 28.26
C ALA A 227 7.87 1.94 27.53
N LYS A 228 6.76 2.56 27.94
CA LYS A 228 6.28 3.85 27.43
C LYS A 228 7.29 4.97 27.58
N ALA A 229 8.00 5.04 28.72
CA ALA A 229 9.04 6.03 28.94
C ALA A 229 10.23 5.83 27.97
N LYS A 230 10.67 4.59 27.76
CA LYS A 230 11.73 4.25 26.79
C LYS A 230 11.33 4.55 25.36
N LEU A 231 10.11 4.18 24.98
CA LEU A 231 9.55 4.44 23.65
C LEU A 231 9.54 5.94 23.32
N ARG A 232 9.07 6.78 24.26
CA ARG A 232 9.04 8.25 24.07
C ARG A 232 10.42 8.87 23.87
N ARG A 233 11.46 8.29 24.52
CA ARG A 233 12.85 8.78 24.40
C ARG A 233 13.59 8.22 23.20
N GLY A 234 13.00 7.30 22.44
CA GLY A 234 13.69 6.60 21.35
C GLY A 234 14.70 5.55 21.83
N GLU A 235 14.66 5.18 23.12
CA GLU A 235 15.61 4.26 23.79
C GLU A 235 15.12 2.80 23.83
N HIS A 236 13.90 2.54 23.34
CA HIS A 236 13.36 1.18 23.33
C HIS A 236 14.14 0.29 22.36
N ARG A 237 14.32 -0.98 22.73
CA ARG A 237 15.11 -1.93 21.92
C ARG A 237 14.61 -2.06 20.48
N LEU A 238 13.30 -2.03 20.26
CA LEU A 238 12.71 -2.06 18.92
C LEU A 238 13.08 -0.82 18.08
N GLN A 239 13.22 0.35 18.71
CA GLN A 239 13.65 1.58 18.01
C GLN A 239 15.15 1.54 17.73
N THR A 240 15.98 1.12 18.69
CA THR A 240 17.43 1.00 18.48
C THR A 240 17.79 -0.04 17.43
N LYS A 241 16.99 -1.11 17.31
CA LYS A 241 17.08 -2.13 16.25
C LYS A 241 16.40 -1.73 14.94
N LYS A 242 15.80 -0.54 14.87
CA LYS A 242 15.08 -0.02 13.71
C LYS A 242 13.92 -0.94 13.24
N VAL A 243 13.26 -1.59 14.19
CA VAL A 243 12.04 -2.36 13.92
C VAL A 243 10.84 -1.41 13.85
N ILE A 244 10.72 -0.52 14.83
CA ILE A 244 9.69 0.51 14.89
C ILE A 244 10.29 1.91 14.93
N GLU A 245 9.53 2.89 14.53
CA GLU A 245 9.88 4.31 14.59
C GLU A 245 8.69 5.16 15.02
N HIS A 246 8.96 6.39 15.47
CA HIS A 246 7.89 7.36 15.69
C HIS A 246 7.22 7.73 14.37
N ARG A 247 5.92 7.90 14.40
CA ARG A 247 5.24 8.49 13.26
C ARG A 247 5.58 9.97 13.17
N CYS A 248 6.06 10.41 12.01
CA CYS A 248 6.26 11.81 11.74
C CYS A 248 4.96 12.44 11.23
N VAL A 249 4.47 13.47 11.93
CA VAL A 249 3.36 14.30 11.50
C VAL A 249 3.89 15.72 11.33
N ASP A 250 3.77 16.28 10.14
CA ASP A 250 4.25 17.64 9.80
C ASP A 250 5.74 17.90 10.06
N GLY A 251 6.57 16.85 9.90
CA GLY A 251 8.03 16.94 10.13
C GLY A 251 8.43 16.86 11.60
N LEU A 252 7.48 16.74 12.53
CA LEU A 252 7.71 16.51 13.95
C LEU A 252 7.37 15.06 14.29
N ALA A 253 8.26 14.41 15.06
CA ALA A 253 7.99 13.06 15.56
C ALA A 253 6.83 13.11 16.56
N ASP A 254 5.74 12.39 16.26
CA ASP A 254 4.67 12.17 17.25
C ASP A 254 5.11 11.07 18.20
N VAL A 255 5.57 11.48 19.38
CA VAL A 255 6.08 10.57 20.43
C VAL A 255 4.97 9.70 21.07
N THR A 256 3.74 9.78 20.57
CA THR A 256 2.61 8.97 21.03
C THR A 256 2.18 7.92 20.03
N ARG A 257 2.74 7.93 18.81
CA ARG A 257 2.39 7.04 17.71
C ARG A 257 3.62 6.37 17.12
N TYR A 258 3.47 5.11 16.80
CA TYR A 258 4.54 4.23 16.35
C TYR A 258 4.10 3.43 15.13
N LYS A 259 5.05 3.19 14.24
CA LYS A 259 4.86 2.34 13.07
C LYS A 259 6.06 1.41 12.85
N LEU A 260 5.88 0.35 12.07
CA LEU A 260 7.00 -0.44 11.57
C LEU A 260 7.84 0.42 10.61
N THR A 261 9.17 0.27 10.70
CA THR A 261 10.05 0.88 9.68
C THR A 261 9.89 0.16 8.35
N ASP A 262 10.13 0.86 7.22
CA ASP A 262 10.07 0.24 5.89
C ASP A 262 11.06 -0.92 5.74
N SER A 263 12.19 -0.86 6.45
CA SER A 263 13.16 -1.95 6.49
C SER A 263 12.59 -3.18 7.19
N ALA A 264 11.92 -3.00 8.33
CA ALA A 264 11.30 -4.09 9.07
C ALA A 264 10.15 -4.73 8.28
N LYS A 265 9.31 -3.92 7.65
CA LYS A 265 8.23 -4.42 6.77
C LYS A 265 8.78 -5.31 5.65
N ARG A 266 9.78 -4.83 4.91
CA ARG A 266 10.40 -5.60 3.81
C ARG A 266 11.05 -6.89 4.26
N THR A 267 11.63 -6.91 5.46
CA THR A 267 12.34 -8.08 5.97
C THR A 267 11.40 -9.06 6.64
N LEU A 268 10.60 -8.61 7.62
CA LEU A 268 9.72 -9.46 8.41
C LEU A 268 8.53 -10.00 7.60
N LEU A 269 8.01 -9.21 6.67
CA LEU A 269 6.77 -9.49 5.94
C LEU A 269 7.00 -9.80 4.46
N ALA A 270 8.23 -10.17 4.09
CA ALA A 270 8.63 -10.48 2.71
C ALA A 270 7.75 -11.58 2.05
N GLU A 271 7.29 -12.57 2.83
CA GLU A 271 6.46 -13.66 2.33
C GLU A 271 4.98 -13.30 2.18
N MET A 272 4.52 -12.25 2.86
CA MET A 272 3.10 -11.91 2.88
C MET A 272 2.65 -11.15 1.64
N SER A 273 3.55 -10.90 0.66
CA SER A 273 3.20 -10.05 -0.49
C SER A 273 2.25 -8.96 0.00
N ILE A 274 2.68 -8.24 1.06
CA ILE A 274 2.02 -6.99 1.34
C ILE A 274 2.22 -6.28 0.03
N SER A 275 1.23 -6.44 -0.86
CA SER A 275 1.16 -5.57 -2.00
C SER A 275 1.43 -4.23 -1.38
N GLU A 276 2.50 -3.58 -1.84
CA GLU A 276 2.62 -2.15 -1.67
C GLU A 276 1.34 -1.55 -2.26
N THR A 277 0.26 -1.67 -1.51
CA THR A 277 -0.91 -0.82 -1.58
C THR A 277 -0.61 0.51 -0.90
N GLU A 278 0.65 0.77 -0.57
CA GLU A 278 1.21 2.08 -0.81
C GLU A 278 1.21 2.19 -2.33
N GLU A 279 0.04 2.59 -2.84
CA GLU A 279 -0.19 3.01 -4.21
C GLU A 279 1.12 3.60 -4.70
N LYS A 280 1.65 3.05 -5.81
CA LYS A 280 2.89 3.52 -6.42
C LYS A 280 2.72 4.97 -6.85
N LEU A 281 2.80 5.89 -5.89
CA LEU A 281 2.76 7.33 -6.13
C LEU A 281 3.92 7.77 -7.00
N ALA A 282 4.96 6.95 -7.10
CA ALA A 282 6.09 7.18 -7.99
C ALA A 282 6.77 5.86 -8.36
N ASP A 283 6.99 5.66 -9.65
CA ASP A 283 7.81 4.58 -10.18
C ASP A 283 9.29 4.97 -10.14
N GLN A 284 10.16 4.04 -9.72
CA GLN A 284 11.59 4.23 -9.79
C GLN A 284 12.11 3.69 -11.11
N LEU A 285 12.73 4.56 -11.90
CA LEU A 285 13.42 4.19 -13.12
C LEU A 285 14.94 4.26 -12.91
N ASP A 286 15.61 3.15 -13.12
CA ASP A 286 17.06 3.12 -13.14
C ASP A 286 17.56 3.74 -14.45
N TYR A 287 18.54 4.64 -14.36
CA TYR A 287 19.11 5.31 -15.53
C TYR A 287 19.71 4.32 -16.55
N SER A 288 20.18 3.16 -16.10
CA SER A 288 20.77 2.15 -16.97
C SER A 288 19.73 1.39 -17.81
N SER A 289 18.47 1.37 -17.36
CA SER A 289 17.35 0.77 -18.10
C SER A 289 16.79 1.67 -19.21
N LEU A 290 17.17 2.94 -19.25
CA LEU A 290 16.68 3.91 -20.22
C LEU A 290 17.38 3.72 -21.56
N ALA A 291 16.59 3.61 -22.63
CA ALA A 291 17.13 3.54 -23.99
C ALA A 291 17.77 4.88 -24.38
N GLU A 292 18.89 4.81 -25.12
CA GLU A 292 19.51 6.01 -25.68
C GLU A 292 18.71 6.50 -26.87
N LYS A 293 18.28 7.75 -26.82
CA LYS A 293 17.61 8.42 -27.94
C LYS A 293 18.29 9.75 -28.24
N GLN A 294 18.52 9.99 -29.49
CA GLN A 294 19.04 11.28 -29.94
C GLN A 294 17.88 12.26 -30.13
N LEU A 295 17.98 13.41 -29.47
CA LEU A 295 16.97 14.46 -29.54
C LEU A 295 17.51 15.65 -30.32
N TYR A 296 16.66 16.26 -31.15
CA TYR A 296 17.03 17.37 -32.02
C TYR A 296 16.20 18.60 -31.66
N PHE A 297 16.88 19.63 -31.19
CA PHE A 297 16.25 20.87 -30.75
C PHE A 297 16.78 22.09 -31.52
N PRO A 298 16.02 23.18 -31.59
CA PRO A 298 16.55 24.49 -31.96
C PRO A 298 17.74 24.85 -31.08
N LYS A 299 18.71 25.58 -31.65
CA LYS A 299 19.99 25.90 -30.99
C LYS A 299 19.85 26.49 -29.59
N ASP A 300 18.83 27.32 -29.38
CA ASP A 300 18.59 27.97 -28.08
C ASP A 300 18.10 26.97 -27.02
N ILE A 301 17.24 26.03 -27.39
CA ILE A 301 16.77 24.97 -26.50
C ILE A 301 17.92 24.01 -26.22
N GLN A 302 18.64 23.60 -27.26
CA GLN A 302 19.80 22.71 -27.13
C GLN A 302 20.83 23.27 -26.13
N ARG A 303 21.17 24.54 -26.24
CA ARG A 303 22.08 25.20 -25.29
C ARG A 303 21.56 25.14 -23.85
N GLN A 304 20.28 25.44 -23.61
CA GLN A 304 19.71 25.39 -22.25
C GLN A 304 19.69 23.96 -21.69
N VAL A 305 19.40 22.96 -22.51
CA VAL A 305 19.45 21.55 -22.12
C VAL A 305 20.88 21.10 -21.81
N ASP A 306 21.85 21.54 -22.61
CA ASP A 306 23.28 21.22 -22.39
C ASP A 306 23.83 21.93 -21.15
N GLU A 307 23.44 23.17 -20.88
CA GLU A 307 23.75 23.88 -19.63
C GLU A 307 23.19 23.15 -18.42
N LEU A 308 21.92 22.73 -18.48
CA LEU A 308 21.31 21.93 -17.42
C LEU A 308 22.00 20.57 -17.26
N GLY A 309 22.35 19.91 -18.34
CA GLY A 309 23.12 18.66 -18.32
C GLY A 309 24.49 18.82 -17.67
N SER A 310 25.19 19.91 -17.97
CA SER A 310 26.49 20.26 -17.36
C SER A 310 26.34 20.58 -15.85
N PHE A 311 25.27 21.28 -15.48
CA PHE A 311 24.95 21.53 -14.08
C PHE A 311 24.69 20.22 -13.29
N LEU A 312 24.00 19.25 -13.91
CA LEU A 312 23.66 17.97 -13.29
C LEU A 312 24.84 16.97 -13.25
N GLN A 313 25.99 17.24 -13.90
CA GLN A 313 27.19 16.41 -13.72
C GLN A 313 27.61 16.38 -12.25
N SER A 314 28.00 15.23 -11.74
CA SER A 314 28.23 14.98 -10.32
C SER A 314 29.19 16.00 -9.68
N GLU A 315 30.30 16.28 -10.35
CA GLU A 315 31.31 17.24 -9.85
C GLU A 315 30.77 18.68 -9.77
N ASN A 316 30.06 19.12 -10.80
CA ASN A 316 29.50 20.47 -10.87
C ASN A 316 28.37 20.63 -9.87
N TYR A 317 27.47 19.61 -9.79
CA TYR A 317 26.37 19.60 -8.85
C TYR A 317 26.87 19.75 -7.42
N GLN A 318 27.89 18.98 -7.01
CA GLN A 318 28.44 19.03 -5.67
C GLN A 318 29.07 20.43 -5.37
N LYS A 319 29.87 20.94 -6.29
CA LYS A 319 30.49 22.29 -6.12
C LYS A 319 29.45 23.40 -5.97
N ILE A 320 28.33 23.27 -6.70
CA ILE A 320 27.25 24.25 -6.63
C ILE A 320 26.50 24.13 -5.31
N GLN A 321 26.20 22.89 -4.86
CA GLN A 321 25.57 22.64 -3.58
C GLN A 321 26.38 23.23 -2.41
N ASP A 322 27.70 23.02 -2.41
CA ASP A 322 28.59 23.53 -1.37
C ASP A 322 28.58 25.07 -1.33
N ARG A 323 28.64 25.71 -2.50
CA ARG A 323 28.54 27.17 -2.60
C ARG A 323 27.20 27.75 -2.20
N MET A 324 26.08 27.02 -2.51
CA MET A 324 24.74 27.42 -2.08
C MET A 324 24.63 27.37 -0.56
N LYS A 325 25.16 26.32 0.08
CA LYS A 325 25.21 26.19 1.54
C LYS A 325 26.01 27.30 2.19
N GLU A 326 27.22 27.61 1.67
CA GLU A 326 28.07 28.69 2.18
C GLU A 326 27.36 30.05 2.16
N LYS A 327 26.53 30.30 1.16
CA LYS A 327 25.77 31.54 0.99
C LYS A 327 24.41 31.55 1.67
N GLY A 328 24.01 30.45 2.33
CA GLY A 328 22.70 30.31 2.97
C GLY A 328 21.54 30.21 1.98
N PHE A 329 21.79 29.81 0.72
CA PHE A 329 20.75 29.53 -0.25
C PHE A 329 20.19 28.12 -0.09
N ARG A 330 19.04 27.87 -0.68
CA ARG A 330 18.40 26.53 -0.71
C ARG A 330 19.25 25.57 -1.55
N ASN A 331 19.36 24.32 -1.09
CA ASN A 331 20.17 23.31 -1.77
C ASN A 331 19.46 22.68 -2.97
N GLY A 332 18.14 22.51 -2.88
CA GLY A 332 17.35 21.92 -3.95
C GLY A 332 17.03 22.90 -5.06
N PHE A 333 16.84 22.38 -6.26
CA PHE A 333 16.36 23.18 -7.36
C PHE A 333 15.23 22.50 -8.12
N ALA A 334 14.30 23.33 -8.61
CA ALA A 334 13.21 22.89 -9.44
C ALA A 334 13.37 23.44 -10.86
N CYS A 335 13.11 22.59 -11.86
CA CYS A 335 13.13 22.92 -13.27
C CYS A 335 11.78 22.65 -13.92
N LEU A 336 11.35 23.50 -14.83
CA LEU A 336 10.11 23.38 -15.58
C LEU A 336 10.39 23.23 -17.06
N PHE A 337 9.89 22.15 -17.65
CA PHE A 337 9.85 21.94 -19.09
C PHE A 337 8.41 22.15 -19.58
N TYR A 338 8.17 23.17 -20.37
CA TYR A 338 6.83 23.52 -20.83
C TYR A 338 6.78 23.74 -22.34
N GLY A 339 5.62 23.50 -22.95
CA GLY A 339 5.46 23.67 -24.39
C GLY A 339 4.49 22.64 -24.98
N SER A 340 4.34 22.63 -26.29
CA SER A 340 3.40 21.79 -27.03
C SER A 340 3.62 20.29 -26.76
N PRO A 341 2.57 19.46 -26.84
CA PRO A 341 2.72 18.01 -26.72
C PRO A 341 3.61 17.43 -27.83
N GLY A 342 4.30 16.34 -27.52
CA GLY A 342 5.17 15.64 -28.49
C GLY A 342 6.47 16.35 -28.85
N THR A 343 6.90 17.38 -28.09
CA THR A 343 8.15 18.14 -28.33
C THR A 343 9.37 17.57 -27.61
N GLY A 344 9.26 16.40 -26.94
CA GLY A 344 10.39 15.70 -26.33
C GLY A 344 10.68 16.10 -24.86
N LYS A 345 9.79 16.79 -24.16
CA LYS A 345 9.98 17.24 -22.77
C LYS A 345 10.36 16.10 -21.80
N THR A 346 9.54 15.08 -21.72
CA THR A 346 9.76 13.93 -20.82
C THR A 346 10.98 13.12 -21.26
N GLU A 347 11.15 12.92 -22.56
CA GLU A 347 12.31 12.21 -23.09
C GLU A 347 13.61 12.94 -22.77
N THR A 348 13.62 14.27 -22.78
CA THR A 348 14.79 15.07 -22.37
C THR A 348 15.19 14.79 -20.91
N VAL A 349 14.22 14.61 -20.01
CA VAL A 349 14.52 14.24 -18.62
C VAL A 349 15.18 12.87 -18.55
N TYR A 350 14.67 11.90 -19.32
CA TYR A 350 15.25 10.55 -19.40
C TYR A 350 16.68 10.56 -19.92
N GLN A 351 16.94 11.32 -20.99
CA GLN A 351 18.29 11.43 -21.56
C GLN A 351 19.26 12.20 -20.64
N LEU A 352 18.78 13.22 -19.91
CA LEU A 352 19.57 13.91 -18.88
C LEU A 352 19.93 12.95 -17.73
N ALA A 353 18.98 12.16 -17.25
CA ALA A 353 19.19 11.17 -16.21
C ALA A 353 20.22 10.12 -16.63
N ARG A 354 20.09 9.55 -17.83
CA ARG A 354 21.03 8.61 -18.43
C ARG A 354 22.44 9.21 -18.55
N LYS A 355 22.55 10.41 -19.11
CA LYS A 355 23.83 11.12 -19.32
C LYS A 355 24.55 11.46 -18.01
N THR A 356 23.80 11.68 -16.93
CA THR A 356 24.34 12.07 -15.63
C THR A 356 24.39 10.93 -14.61
N GLY A 357 23.93 9.73 -14.97
CA GLY A 357 23.93 8.54 -14.10
C GLY A 357 22.97 8.65 -12.92
N ARG A 358 21.84 9.37 -13.06
CA ARG A 358 20.89 9.63 -12.00
C ARG A 358 19.62 8.82 -12.21
N ASN A 359 19.16 8.13 -11.17
CA ASN A 359 17.87 7.48 -11.17
C ASN A 359 16.73 8.50 -11.18
N ILE A 360 15.56 8.09 -11.66
CA ILE A 360 14.38 8.96 -11.71
C ILE A 360 13.29 8.36 -10.81
N MET A 361 12.68 9.21 -10.02
CA MET A 361 11.44 8.94 -9.32
C MET A 361 10.32 9.62 -10.09
N VAL A 362 9.54 8.86 -10.86
CA VAL A 362 8.46 9.38 -11.71
C VAL A 362 7.17 9.45 -10.92
N VAL A 363 6.61 10.65 -10.83
CA VAL A 363 5.33 10.91 -10.18
C VAL A 363 4.25 11.00 -11.25
N ASP A 364 3.27 10.10 -11.18
CA ASP A 364 2.07 10.17 -12.01
C ASP A 364 1.07 11.14 -11.37
N VAL A 365 1.02 12.35 -11.92
CA VAL A 365 0.15 13.43 -11.41
C VAL A 365 -1.35 13.12 -11.56
N PRO A 366 -1.85 12.51 -12.63
CA PRO A 366 -3.21 11.99 -12.72
C PRO A 366 -3.57 10.98 -11.62
N GLN A 367 -2.69 10.04 -11.29
CA GLN A 367 -2.92 9.09 -10.20
C GLN A 367 -2.97 9.81 -8.85
N LEU A 368 -2.06 10.74 -8.58
CA LEU A 368 -2.16 11.61 -7.40
C LEU A 368 -3.55 12.23 -7.27
N LYS A 369 -4.19 12.57 -8.40
CA LYS A 369 -5.51 13.19 -8.44
C LYS A 369 -6.65 12.22 -8.14
N SER A 370 -6.60 11.00 -8.60
CA SER A 370 -7.66 9.99 -8.42
C SER A 370 -7.77 9.50 -6.95
N MET A 371 -6.68 9.57 -6.20
CA MET A 371 -6.59 9.17 -4.79
C MET A 371 -7.07 10.27 -3.80
N TRP A 372 -7.66 11.33 -4.28
CA TRP A 372 -7.96 12.55 -3.53
C TRP A 372 -9.18 12.49 -2.62
N VAL A 373 -9.88 11.38 -2.57
CA VAL A 373 -11.04 11.23 -1.68
C VAL A 373 -10.59 10.72 -0.31
N GLY A 374 -10.06 11.62 0.53
CA GLY A 374 -9.89 11.43 1.98
C GLY A 374 -8.47 11.44 2.57
N GLN A 375 -7.37 11.24 1.81
CA GLN A 375 -5.99 11.17 2.34
C GLN A 375 -4.91 11.94 1.56
N SER A 376 -5.28 12.79 0.64
CA SER A 376 -4.39 13.42 -0.37
C SER A 376 -3.22 14.23 0.19
N GLU A 377 -3.40 14.94 1.31
CA GLU A 377 -2.35 15.75 1.92
C GLU A 377 -1.22 14.90 2.49
N LYS A 378 -1.58 13.76 3.12
CA LYS A 378 -0.61 12.81 3.67
C LYS A 378 0.21 12.15 2.56
N ASN A 379 -0.42 11.81 1.45
CA ASN A 379 0.22 11.11 0.34
C ASN A 379 1.28 11.98 -0.35
N VAL A 380 1.01 13.27 -0.56
CA VAL A 380 2.02 14.18 -1.14
C VAL A 380 3.20 14.38 -0.20
N LYS A 381 2.97 14.56 1.09
CA LYS A 381 4.05 14.66 2.06
C LYS A 381 4.89 13.38 2.10
N SER A 382 4.25 12.21 2.15
CA SER A 382 4.92 10.90 2.10
C SER A 382 5.78 10.73 0.84
N LEU A 383 5.31 11.20 -0.34
CA LEU A 383 6.08 11.19 -1.57
C LEU A 383 7.39 11.99 -1.43
N PHE A 384 7.32 13.23 -0.92
CA PHE A 384 8.49 14.05 -0.73
C PHE A 384 9.42 13.52 0.37
N ASP A 385 8.88 12.91 1.43
CA ASP A 385 9.68 12.26 2.48
C ASP A 385 10.44 11.05 1.91
N ARG A 386 9.79 10.21 1.11
CA ARG A 386 10.47 9.10 0.39
C ARG A 386 11.56 9.63 -0.54
N TYR A 387 11.29 10.70 -1.27
CA TYR A 387 12.31 11.31 -2.12
C TYR A 387 13.51 11.80 -1.31
N ARG A 388 13.31 12.51 -0.17
CA ARG A 388 14.37 12.93 0.75
C ARG A 388 15.20 11.75 1.28
N GLU A 389 14.54 10.64 1.61
CA GLU A 389 15.24 9.42 2.01
C GLU A 389 16.09 8.84 0.88
N GLN A 390 15.57 8.83 -0.35
CA GLN A 390 16.35 8.39 -1.49
C GLN A 390 17.57 9.29 -1.76
N VAL A 391 17.41 10.61 -1.66
CA VAL A 391 18.52 11.56 -1.77
C VAL A 391 19.62 11.22 -0.77
N LYS A 392 19.27 10.89 0.48
CA LYS A 392 20.23 10.51 1.53
C LYS A 392 20.92 9.16 1.28
N ARG A 393 20.23 8.21 0.66
CA ARG A 393 20.75 6.84 0.43
C ARG A 393 21.50 6.68 -0.88
N SER A 394 21.24 7.54 -1.86
CA SER A 394 21.81 7.43 -3.20
C SER A 394 23.20 8.08 -3.28
N LYS A 395 24.12 7.45 -4.00
CA LYS A 395 25.42 8.07 -4.31
C LYS A 395 25.29 9.34 -5.15
N GLN A 396 24.28 9.36 -6.01
CA GLN A 396 23.93 10.52 -6.83
C GLN A 396 22.48 10.89 -6.57
N THR A 397 22.22 12.16 -6.32
CA THR A 397 20.88 12.69 -6.09
C THR A 397 19.95 12.31 -7.24
N PRO A 398 18.86 11.54 -7.02
CA PRO A 398 17.92 11.17 -8.07
C PRO A 398 17.11 12.38 -8.55
N ILE A 399 16.49 12.26 -9.71
CA ILE A 399 15.59 13.27 -10.27
C ILE A 399 14.15 12.91 -9.85
N LEU A 400 13.43 13.82 -9.19
CA LEU A 400 12.00 13.74 -8.95
C LEU A 400 11.28 14.34 -10.17
N LEU A 401 10.65 13.48 -10.97
CA LEU A 401 9.96 13.89 -12.18
C LEU A 401 8.44 13.95 -11.96
N PHE A 402 7.88 15.16 -12.02
CA PHE A 402 6.44 15.37 -12.12
C PHE A 402 6.04 15.42 -13.59
N ASN A 403 5.57 14.27 -14.10
CA ASN A 403 5.14 14.18 -15.47
C ASN A 403 3.70 14.68 -15.63
N GLU A 404 3.43 15.48 -16.68
CA GLU A 404 2.11 16.07 -16.95
C GLU A 404 1.54 16.86 -15.76
N ALA A 405 2.37 17.74 -15.18
CA ALA A 405 2.03 18.51 -14.00
C ALA A 405 0.92 19.56 -14.20
N ASP A 406 0.24 19.55 -15.34
CA ASP A 406 -0.80 20.51 -15.75
C ASP A 406 -1.89 20.67 -14.68
N ALA A 407 -2.29 19.56 -14.07
CA ALA A 407 -3.34 19.52 -13.07
C ALA A 407 -2.93 20.17 -11.72
N ILE A 408 -1.62 20.30 -11.47
CA ILE A 408 -1.08 20.84 -10.22
C ILE A 408 -0.67 22.30 -10.36
N ILE A 409 0.00 22.66 -11.48
CA ILE A 409 0.61 23.98 -11.65
C ILE A 409 -0.32 25.02 -12.29
N GLY A 410 -1.53 24.63 -12.67
CA GLY A 410 -2.53 25.51 -13.23
C GLY A 410 -3.01 26.60 -12.26
N LYS A 411 -3.63 27.67 -12.79
CA LYS A 411 -4.20 28.73 -11.95
C LYS A 411 -5.22 28.17 -10.97
N ARG A 412 -5.20 28.71 -9.77
CA ARG A 412 -6.19 28.42 -8.73
C ARG A 412 -7.57 28.85 -9.17
N LYS A 413 -8.55 28.05 -8.82
CA LYS A 413 -9.95 28.38 -9.07
C LYS A 413 -10.42 29.35 -7.98
N ASN A 414 -10.69 30.59 -8.37
CA ASN A 414 -11.26 31.62 -7.49
C ASN A 414 -12.74 31.32 -7.24
N GLY A 415 -13.18 31.38 -5.97
CA GLY A 415 -14.57 31.10 -5.61
C GLY A 415 -14.87 29.61 -5.53
N ALA A 416 -13.92 28.81 -4.98
CA ALA A 416 -14.10 27.38 -4.76
C ALA A 416 -15.34 27.10 -3.88
N GLU A 417 -16.51 26.96 -4.50
CA GLU A 417 -17.75 26.57 -3.84
C GLU A 417 -17.83 25.06 -3.62
N ASN A 418 -17.13 24.29 -4.46
CA ASN A 418 -17.10 22.85 -4.40
C ASN A 418 -15.94 22.30 -3.54
N ALA A 419 -16.19 21.23 -2.82
CA ALA A 419 -15.19 20.55 -1.97
C ALA A 419 -13.93 20.15 -2.77
N VAL A 420 -14.10 19.76 -4.04
CA VAL A 420 -12.99 19.35 -4.94
C VAL A 420 -12.04 20.52 -5.23
N ASP A 421 -12.56 21.72 -5.50
CA ASP A 421 -11.73 22.89 -5.80
C ASP A 421 -10.93 23.36 -4.58
N LYS A 422 -11.51 23.29 -3.38
CA LYS A 422 -10.80 23.56 -2.11
C LYS A 422 -9.66 22.60 -1.89
N MET A 423 -9.89 21.33 -2.18
CA MET A 423 -8.93 20.26 -2.05
C MET A 423 -7.79 20.40 -3.05
N GLU A 424 -8.06 20.74 -4.33
CA GLU A 424 -7.03 21.05 -5.32
C GLU A 424 -6.15 22.22 -4.88
N ASN A 425 -6.73 23.29 -4.35
CA ASN A 425 -5.99 24.44 -3.84
C ASN A 425 -5.13 24.09 -2.61
N SER A 426 -5.61 23.23 -1.70
CA SER A 426 -4.84 22.75 -0.55
C SER A 426 -3.62 21.96 -1.00
N LEU A 427 -3.80 21.08 -1.97
CA LEU A 427 -2.74 20.26 -2.55
C LEU A 427 -1.64 21.08 -3.22
N GLN A 428 -2.05 22.09 -4.00
CA GLN A 428 -1.11 23.04 -4.57
C GLN A 428 -0.27 23.74 -3.49
N ASN A 429 -0.88 24.12 -2.35
CA ASN A 429 -0.17 24.75 -1.24
C ASN A 429 0.87 23.81 -0.63
N ILE A 430 0.55 22.54 -0.44
CA ILE A 430 1.49 21.55 0.10
C ILE A 430 2.67 21.35 -0.85
N ILE A 431 2.39 21.15 -2.15
CA ILE A 431 3.47 21.00 -3.14
C ILE A 431 4.36 22.26 -3.17
N LEU A 432 3.78 23.44 -3.10
CA LEU A 432 4.55 24.68 -3.03
C LEU A 432 5.42 24.76 -1.77
N GLN A 433 4.92 24.28 -0.64
CA GLN A 433 5.69 24.20 0.60
C GLN A 433 6.82 23.18 0.49
N GLU A 434 6.55 22.00 -0.05
CA GLU A 434 7.56 20.95 -0.26
C GLU A 434 8.64 21.38 -1.26
N MET A 435 8.28 22.11 -2.31
CA MET A 435 9.26 22.72 -3.23
C MET A 435 10.16 23.74 -2.54
N GLU A 436 9.67 24.44 -1.53
CA GLU A 436 10.50 25.38 -0.73
C GLU A 436 11.51 24.67 0.15
N GLN A 437 11.18 23.47 0.62
CA GLN A 437 12.02 22.65 1.48
C GLN A 437 12.76 21.54 0.71
N LEU A 438 12.71 21.61 -0.63
CA LEU A 438 13.33 20.60 -1.48
C LEU A 438 14.84 20.54 -1.24
N ASP A 439 15.35 19.34 -0.98
CA ASP A 439 16.78 19.03 -0.92
C ASP A 439 17.10 17.99 -2.01
N GLY A 440 17.19 18.46 -3.25
CA GLY A 440 17.40 17.59 -4.40
C GLY A 440 17.03 18.24 -5.73
N ILE A 441 16.67 17.41 -6.71
CA ILE A 441 16.40 17.80 -8.09
C ILE A 441 14.95 17.47 -8.43
N MET A 442 14.15 18.48 -8.76
CA MET A 442 12.79 18.31 -9.24
C MET A 442 12.67 18.82 -10.66
N ILE A 443 12.12 18.02 -11.56
CA ILE A 443 11.78 18.43 -12.93
C ILE A 443 10.29 18.21 -13.14
N ALA A 444 9.58 19.25 -13.53
CA ALA A 444 8.16 19.15 -13.90
C ALA A 444 8.01 19.34 -15.42
N THR A 445 7.21 18.48 -16.05
CA THR A 445 6.82 18.64 -17.45
C THR A 445 5.37 19.07 -17.55
N THR A 446 5.05 19.98 -18.48
CA THR A 446 3.69 20.48 -18.68
C THR A 446 3.42 20.85 -20.14
N ASN A 447 2.18 20.68 -20.56
CA ASN A 447 1.71 21.18 -21.84
C ASN A 447 1.12 22.60 -21.74
N LEU A 448 0.97 23.13 -20.51
CA LEU A 448 0.49 24.50 -20.28
C LEU A 448 1.54 25.52 -20.71
N GLN A 449 1.23 26.32 -21.74
CA GLN A 449 2.05 27.46 -22.14
C GLN A 449 1.60 28.75 -21.45
N GLN A 450 0.35 28.83 -21.07
CA GLN A 450 -0.28 29.97 -20.39
C GLN A 450 -1.15 29.45 -19.24
N ASN A 451 -1.48 30.33 -18.29
CA ASN A 451 -2.33 29.98 -17.13
C ASN A 451 -1.66 29.18 -16.00
N MET A 452 -0.34 29.26 -15.89
CA MET A 452 0.36 28.78 -14.69
C MET A 452 0.10 29.70 -13.48
N ASP A 453 0.00 29.11 -12.27
CA ASP A 453 -0.04 29.92 -11.06
C ASP A 453 1.33 30.59 -10.81
N LYS A 454 1.28 31.91 -10.56
CA LYS A 454 2.49 32.72 -10.31
C LYS A 454 3.32 32.23 -9.13
N ALA A 455 2.69 31.56 -8.16
CA ALA A 455 3.39 30.99 -7.03
C ALA A 455 4.31 29.83 -7.44
N PHE A 456 3.87 28.98 -8.37
CA PHE A 456 4.73 27.94 -8.97
C PHE A 456 5.81 28.54 -9.85
N GLU A 457 5.46 29.52 -10.67
CA GLU A 457 6.40 30.17 -11.59
C GLU A 457 7.65 30.72 -10.87
N ARG A 458 7.49 31.28 -9.68
CA ARG A 458 8.59 31.85 -8.89
C ARG A 458 9.49 30.79 -8.25
N ARG A 459 9.05 29.55 -8.14
CA ARG A 459 9.79 28.46 -7.47
C ARG A 459 10.65 27.65 -8.43
N PHE A 460 10.34 27.72 -9.73
CA PHE A 460 11.19 27.10 -10.74
C PHE A 460 12.38 27.98 -11.08
N LEU A 461 13.58 27.45 -10.82
CA LEU A 461 14.84 28.13 -11.10
C LEU A 461 15.13 28.16 -12.60
N TYR A 462 14.93 27.02 -13.27
CA TYR A 462 15.07 26.89 -14.73
C TYR A 462 13.69 26.70 -15.37
N LYS A 463 13.45 27.40 -16.47
CA LYS A 463 12.22 27.29 -17.25
C LYS A 463 12.60 27.17 -18.72
N ILE A 464 12.48 25.95 -19.25
CA ILE A 464 12.88 25.65 -20.62
C ILE A 464 11.60 25.45 -21.45
N LYS A 465 11.46 26.29 -22.49
CA LYS A 465 10.32 26.21 -23.42
C LYS A 465 10.65 25.28 -24.56
N PHE A 466 9.87 24.25 -24.73
CA PHE A 466 9.98 23.30 -25.83
C PHE A 466 9.00 23.71 -26.95
N ASP A 467 9.49 24.45 -27.91
CA ASP A 467 8.73 24.78 -29.09
C ASP A 467 8.74 23.63 -30.11
N LYS A 468 7.85 23.65 -31.09
CA LYS A 468 7.88 22.70 -32.19
C LYS A 468 9.24 22.75 -32.90
N PRO A 469 9.71 21.61 -33.42
CA PRO A 469 11.01 21.54 -34.08
C PRO A 469 11.02 22.41 -35.34
N THR A 470 12.13 23.08 -35.64
CA THR A 470 12.37 23.77 -36.88
C THR A 470 12.43 22.79 -38.04
N GLU A 471 12.33 23.30 -39.30
CA GLU A 471 12.43 22.44 -40.48
C GLU A 471 13.73 21.59 -40.47
N GLU A 472 14.86 22.20 -40.11
CA GLU A 472 16.13 21.49 -39.98
C GLU A 472 16.08 20.40 -38.91
N ALA A 473 15.49 20.70 -37.74
CA ALA A 473 15.33 19.70 -36.66
C ALA A 473 14.37 18.59 -37.11
N ARG A 474 13.26 18.90 -37.80
CA ARG A 474 12.35 17.89 -38.36
C ARG A 474 13.06 16.98 -39.36
N ALA A 475 13.88 17.57 -40.23
CA ALA A 475 14.67 16.80 -41.19
C ALA A 475 15.60 15.81 -40.46
N SER A 476 16.29 16.27 -39.44
CA SER A 476 17.15 15.40 -38.62
C SER A 476 16.37 14.28 -37.89
N ILE A 477 15.14 14.58 -37.41
CA ILE A 477 14.27 13.56 -36.78
C ILE A 477 13.81 12.53 -37.82
N TRP A 478 13.36 12.97 -39.02
CA TRP A 478 12.96 12.06 -40.09
C TRP A 478 14.11 11.10 -40.48
N HIS A 479 15.30 11.65 -40.71
CA HIS A 479 16.47 10.85 -41.05
C HIS A 479 16.88 9.87 -39.96
N SER A 480 16.76 10.28 -38.71
CA SER A 480 17.05 9.40 -37.55
C SER A 480 16.04 8.26 -37.41
N MET A 481 14.75 8.54 -37.66
CA MET A 481 13.68 7.55 -37.53
C MET A 481 13.57 6.59 -38.71
N ILE A 482 13.85 7.07 -39.92
CA ILE A 482 13.79 6.30 -41.17
C ILE A 482 15.07 6.59 -41.98
N PRO A 483 16.19 5.90 -41.68
CA PRO A 483 17.48 6.12 -42.32
C PRO A 483 17.51 5.81 -43.81
N GLU A 484 16.50 5.12 -44.32
CA GLU A 484 16.37 4.74 -45.76
C GLU A 484 15.95 5.92 -46.65
N LEU A 485 15.47 7.03 -46.08
CA LEU A 485 15.05 8.22 -46.82
C LEU A 485 16.27 8.98 -47.37
N SER A 486 16.17 9.37 -48.63
CA SER A 486 17.14 10.29 -49.22
C SER A 486 17.01 11.71 -48.62
N GLU A 487 18.05 12.52 -48.71
CA GLU A 487 18.03 13.91 -48.23
C GLU A 487 16.90 14.72 -48.83
N LEU A 488 16.57 14.50 -50.13
CA LEU A 488 15.50 15.19 -50.80
C LEU A 488 14.11 14.84 -50.27
N GLU A 489 13.88 13.55 -49.96
CA GLU A 489 12.62 13.08 -49.38
C GLU A 489 12.45 13.59 -47.96
N VAL A 490 13.51 13.56 -47.16
CA VAL A 490 13.55 14.11 -45.79
C VAL A 490 13.18 15.59 -45.79
N HIS A 491 13.80 16.38 -46.69
CA HIS A 491 13.48 17.79 -46.82
C HIS A 491 12.05 18.04 -47.33
N THR A 492 11.55 17.20 -48.24
CA THR A 492 10.17 17.29 -48.73
C THR A 492 9.16 17.07 -47.58
N LEU A 493 9.39 16.07 -46.75
CA LEU A 493 8.52 15.81 -45.59
C LEU A 493 8.64 16.92 -44.54
N ALA A 494 9.87 17.35 -44.22
CA ALA A 494 10.12 18.36 -43.18
C ALA A 494 9.55 19.73 -43.54
N SER A 495 9.57 20.14 -44.83
CA SER A 495 9.03 21.41 -45.28
C SER A 495 7.52 21.36 -45.42
N LYS A 496 6.94 20.25 -45.90
CA LYS A 496 5.51 20.11 -46.15
C LYS A 496 4.69 19.98 -44.83
N TYR A 497 5.26 19.37 -43.80
CA TYR A 497 4.54 19.04 -42.58
C TYR A 497 5.19 19.64 -41.33
N ASP A 498 4.41 20.48 -40.60
CA ASP A 498 4.84 21.10 -39.34
C ASP A 498 4.53 20.19 -38.14
N PHE A 499 5.11 18.99 -38.14
CA PHE A 499 4.89 17.99 -37.08
C PHE A 499 5.83 18.16 -35.88
N SER A 500 5.32 17.78 -34.72
CA SER A 500 6.15 17.56 -33.53
C SER A 500 6.96 16.26 -33.66
N GLY A 501 8.00 16.10 -32.83
CA GLY A 501 8.79 14.88 -32.81
C GLY A 501 7.96 13.62 -32.51
N GLY A 502 6.97 13.73 -31.63
CA GLY A 502 6.05 12.61 -31.32
C GLY A 502 5.16 12.22 -32.50
N GLN A 503 4.70 13.20 -33.30
CA GLN A 503 3.94 12.88 -34.51
C GLN A 503 4.80 12.20 -35.57
N ILE A 504 6.05 12.64 -35.76
CA ILE A 504 7.00 11.97 -36.65
C ILE A 504 7.28 10.53 -36.16
N GLU A 505 7.46 10.32 -34.84
CA GLU A 505 7.65 8.99 -34.26
C GLU A 505 6.43 8.08 -34.52
N ASN A 506 5.20 8.57 -34.39
CA ASN A 506 3.99 7.82 -34.69
C ASN A 506 3.95 7.39 -36.17
N ILE A 507 4.25 8.31 -37.08
CA ILE A 507 4.29 8.01 -38.51
C ILE A 507 5.38 6.97 -38.83
N ALA A 508 6.56 7.10 -38.24
CA ALA A 508 7.62 6.12 -38.41
C ALA A 508 7.23 4.72 -37.89
N ARG A 509 6.49 4.66 -36.79
CA ARG A 509 5.93 3.40 -36.26
C ARG A 509 4.91 2.79 -37.22
N HIS A 510 3.99 3.61 -37.77
CA HIS A 510 3.05 3.13 -38.79
C HIS A 510 3.77 2.59 -40.02
N TYR A 511 4.78 3.29 -40.51
CA TYR A 511 5.62 2.83 -41.60
C TYR A 511 6.28 1.47 -41.30
N ALA A 512 6.88 1.32 -40.11
CA ALA A 512 7.49 0.06 -39.71
C ALA A 512 6.49 -1.10 -39.65
N ILE A 513 5.26 -0.85 -39.15
CA ILE A 513 4.20 -1.86 -39.11
C ILE A 513 3.78 -2.26 -40.53
N ASP A 514 3.53 -1.29 -41.40
CA ASP A 514 3.13 -1.54 -42.77
C ASP A 514 4.21 -2.32 -43.56
N THR A 515 5.48 -2.00 -43.35
CA THR A 515 6.60 -2.71 -43.95
C THR A 515 6.68 -4.17 -43.51
N ILE A 516 6.38 -4.44 -42.23
CA ILE A 516 6.34 -5.83 -41.71
C ILE A 516 5.16 -6.61 -42.27
N LEU A 517 3.98 -5.98 -42.40
CA LEU A 517 2.74 -6.65 -42.83
C LEU A 517 2.67 -6.86 -44.35
N HIS A 518 3.17 -5.91 -45.13
CA HIS A 518 2.94 -5.83 -46.57
C HIS A 518 4.23 -5.88 -47.40
N GLY A 519 5.41 -5.92 -46.74
CA GLY A 519 6.70 -5.85 -47.41
C GLY A 519 7.14 -4.42 -47.73
N GLN A 520 8.37 -4.24 -48.18
CA GLN A 520 8.89 -2.92 -48.57
C GLN A 520 8.17 -2.42 -49.82
N SER A 521 7.68 -1.18 -49.77
CA SER A 521 7.07 -0.49 -50.93
C SER A 521 8.17 0.09 -51.84
N GLU A 522 7.97 0.02 -53.14
CA GLU A 522 8.85 0.69 -54.11
C GLU A 522 8.80 2.21 -53.99
N ASP A 523 7.72 2.78 -53.46
CA ASP A 523 7.53 4.23 -53.26
C ASP A 523 7.28 4.56 -51.79
N VAL A 524 8.35 4.63 -51.02
CA VAL A 524 8.38 4.93 -49.58
C VAL A 524 7.81 6.32 -49.31
N LEU A 525 8.15 7.31 -50.12
CA LEU A 525 7.73 8.69 -49.94
C LEU A 525 6.21 8.85 -50.07
N SER A 526 5.59 8.25 -51.07
CA SER A 526 4.12 8.31 -51.25
C SER A 526 3.38 7.64 -50.11
N MET A 527 3.91 6.54 -49.58
CA MET A 527 3.37 5.87 -48.41
C MET A 527 3.45 6.74 -47.16
N LEU A 528 4.60 7.36 -46.90
CA LEU A 528 4.78 8.28 -45.78
C LEU A 528 3.92 9.54 -45.90
N ILE A 529 3.75 10.11 -47.11
CA ILE A 529 2.83 11.23 -47.34
C ILE A 529 1.40 10.85 -46.95
N ARG A 530 0.96 9.64 -47.29
CA ARG A 530 -0.37 9.16 -46.90
C ARG A 530 -0.51 9.03 -45.36
N HIS A 531 0.51 8.53 -44.67
CA HIS A 531 0.53 8.47 -43.20
C HIS A 531 0.54 9.87 -42.58
N CYS A 532 1.31 10.80 -43.14
CA CYS A 532 1.32 12.21 -42.74
C CYS A 532 -0.05 12.88 -42.89
N ASP A 533 -0.72 12.65 -44.03
CA ASP A 533 -2.05 13.21 -44.28
C ASP A 533 -3.11 12.59 -43.34
N ASN A 534 -2.94 11.33 -42.93
CA ASN A 534 -3.80 10.68 -41.93
C ASN A 534 -3.57 11.19 -40.50
N GLU A 535 -2.34 11.58 -40.16
CA GLU A 535 -1.98 12.14 -38.84
C GLU A 535 -2.56 13.55 -38.62
N ARG A 536 -2.94 14.27 -39.68
CA ARG A 536 -3.62 15.56 -39.59
C ARG A 536 -5.11 15.37 -39.31
N LEU A 537 -5.47 15.26 -38.05
CA LEU A 537 -6.88 15.08 -37.61
C LEU A 537 -7.73 16.34 -37.80
N ASP A 538 -7.13 17.53 -37.77
CA ASP A 538 -7.86 18.82 -37.71
C ASP A 538 -8.33 19.37 -39.07
N GLU A 539 -7.81 18.89 -40.20
CA GLU A 539 -8.19 19.42 -41.52
C GLU A 539 -9.38 18.69 -42.16
N LYS A 540 -9.89 17.60 -41.60
CA LYS A 540 -10.99 16.81 -42.20
C LYS A 540 -12.41 17.27 -41.84
N CYS A 541 -12.61 18.30 -41.05
CA CYS A 541 -13.93 18.72 -40.57
C CYS A 541 -14.38 20.13 -40.95
N VAL A 542 -14.07 20.63 -42.16
CA VAL A 542 -14.84 21.76 -42.71
C VAL A 542 -15.30 21.45 -44.13
N ARG A 543 -16.09 20.41 -44.30
CA ARG A 543 -17.08 20.45 -45.39
C ARG A 543 -18.21 21.35 -44.90
N LYS A 544 -18.23 22.59 -45.40
CA LYS A 544 -19.42 23.43 -45.32
C LYS A 544 -20.56 22.72 -46.06
N ILE A 545 -21.42 22.06 -45.30
CA ILE A 545 -22.75 21.70 -45.77
C ILE A 545 -23.57 22.97 -45.61
N GLY A 546 -23.59 23.78 -46.67
CA GLY A 546 -24.44 24.94 -46.77
C GLY A 546 -25.24 24.78 -48.05
N PHE A 547 -26.55 24.71 -47.95
CA PHE A 547 -27.45 24.95 -49.08
C PHE A 547 -27.26 26.41 -49.47
N SER A 548 -26.76 26.67 -50.68
CA SER A 548 -26.86 27.98 -51.31
C SER A 548 -28.31 28.18 -51.80
N ALA A 549 -28.97 29.21 -51.23
CA ALA A 549 -30.22 29.75 -51.77
C ALA A 549 -29.97 30.53 -53.08
#